data_63524b22194e23df3f1d7386926afe3d
#
_entry.id   63524b22194e23df3f1d7386926afe3d
#
_cell.length_a   1.000
_cell.length_b   1.000
_cell.length_c   1.000
_cell.angle_alpha   90.00
_cell.angle_beta   90.00
_cell.angle_gamma   90.00
#
_symmetry.space_group_name_H-M   'P 1'
#
loop_
_entity.id
_entity.type
_entity.pdbx_description
1 polymer ?
#
loop_
_entity_poly.entity_id
_entity_poly.type
_entity_poly.pdbx_seq_one_letter_code
_entity_poly.pdbx_strand_id
1 'polypeptide(L)'
;MINPDHMKRIFAIAASIALAFAITSCNQTQKTMEQTITPNPENAARAQQFIKDAGGTYFLASAELNGQAHVRPFGTAEIFEGKLYIQTGKVKNVYKQLAANPKAELCCYNAATGQWLRICGNLIPDERIEAKADMLEKNPSLQSMYKADDDNTIVFYFENATATINSFSGDPVTFTF
;
A
#
# COMPACT_ATOMS: atom_id res chain seq x y z
N MET A 1 -50.78 -48.65 -29.83
CA MET A 1 -49.55 -48.54 -30.66
C MET A 1 -49.22 -47.09 -30.81
N ILE A 2 -48.16 -46.62 -30.16
CA ILE A 2 -47.72 -45.20 -30.18
C ILE A 2 -46.72 -45.09 -31.34
N ASN A 3 -47.00 -44.16 -32.26
CA ASN A 3 -46.23 -43.94 -33.49
C ASN A 3 -44.82 -43.56 -33.18
N PRO A 4 -43.76 -44.21 -33.66
CA PRO A 4 -42.38 -43.96 -33.38
C PRO A 4 -41.87 -42.59 -33.87
N ASP A 5 -42.58 -41.90 -34.78
CA ASP A 5 -42.21 -40.60 -35.32
C ASP A 5 -42.52 -39.44 -34.38
N HIS A 6 -43.42 -39.62 -33.41
CA HIS A 6 -43.72 -38.60 -32.39
C HIS A 6 -42.62 -38.49 -31.33
N MET A 7 -41.91 -39.58 -31.07
CA MET A 7 -40.86 -39.60 -30.04
C MET A 7 -39.55 -38.92 -30.53
N LYS A 8 -39.29 -38.96 -31.86
CA LYS A 8 -38.10 -38.31 -32.45
C LYS A 8 -38.22 -36.78 -32.51
N ARG A 9 -39.45 -36.26 -32.56
CA ARG A 9 -39.66 -34.77 -32.56
C ARG A 9 -39.58 -34.14 -31.17
N ILE A 10 -39.82 -34.90 -30.10
CA ILE A 10 -39.73 -34.40 -28.73
C ILE A 10 -38.25 -34.30 -28.28
N PHE A 11 -37.37 -35.20 -28.76
CA PHE A 11 -35.94 -35.15 -28.43
C PHE A 11 -35.17 -34.07 -29.19
N ALA A 12 -35.68 -33.62 -30.33
CA ALA A 12 -35.00 -32.56 -31.11
C ALA A 12 -35.22 -31.14 -30.57
N ILE A 13 -36.27 -30.92 -29.78
CA ILE A 13 -36.60 -29.59 -29.22
C ILE A 13 -35.92 -29.37 -27.84
N ALA A 14 -35.58 -30.45 -27.14
CA ALA A 14 -34.91 -30.36 -25.83
C ALA A 14 -33.39 -30.10 -25.93
N ALA A 15 -32.78 -30.34 -27.09
CA ALA A 15 -31.33 -30.13 -27.29
C ALA A 15 -30.94 -28.72 -27.71
N SER A 16 -31.91 -27.87 -28.11
CA SER A 16 -31.62 -26.49 -28.63
C SER A 16 -31.78 -25.41 -27.58
N ILE A 17 -32.24 -25.67 -26.36
CA ILE A 17 -32.42 -24.68 -25.30
C ILE A 17 -31.25 -24.71 -24.28
N ALA A 18 -30.41 -25.72 -24.29
CA ALA A 18 -29.31 -25.85 -23.31
C ALA A 18 -27.99 -25.14 -23.71
N LEU A 19 -27.92 -24.52 -24.90
CA LEU A 19 -26.68 -23.92 -25.39
C LEU A 19 -26.66 -22.37 -25.40
N ALA A 20 -27.69 -21.72 -24.86
CA ALA A 20 -27.80 -20.26 -24.86
C ALA A 20 -27.55 -19.62 -23.50
N PHE A 21 -27.20 -20.38 -22.43
CA PHE A 21 -26.99 -19.82 -21.07
C PHE A 21 -25.54 -19.85 -20.56
N ALA A 22 -24.56 -20.16 -21.39
CA ALA A 22 -23.16 -20.33 -20.92
C ALA A 22 -22.18 -19.24 -21.33
N ILE A 23 -22.60 -18.09 -21.87
CA ILE A 23 -21.63 -17.04 -22.29
C ILE A 23 -22.03 -15.65 -21.79
N THR A 24 -22.61 -15.55 -20.59
CA THR A 24 -22.81 -14.23 -19.94
C THR A 24 -22.35 -14.28 -18.49
N SER A 25 -21.22 -14.91 -18.23
CA SER A 25 -20.58 -14.84 -16.91
C SER A 25 -19.08 -14.88 -17.14
N CYS A 26 -18.48 -13.71 -17.09
CA CYS A 26 -17.12 -13.36 -16.76
C CYS A 26 -16.62 -12.23 -17.66
N ASN A 27 -17.14 -11.03 -17.47
CA ASN A 27 -16.37 -9.82 -17.68
C ASN A 27 -16.95 -8.66 -16.82
N GLN A 28 -17.20 -8.93 -15.55
CA GLN A 28 -17.14 -7.88 -14.56
C GLN A 28 -15.67 -7.72 -14.20
N THR A 29 -14.96 -6.95 -15.00
CA THR A 29 -13.76 -6.24 -14.53
C THR A 29 -14.24 -5.44 -13.33
N GLN A 30 -14.02 -5.95 -12.13
CA GLN A 30 -14.10 -5.15 -10.91
C GLN A 30 -13.06 -4.05 -11.07
N LYS A 31 -13.48 -2.94 -11.66
CA LYS A 31 -12.81 -1.67 -11.52
C LYS A 31 -13.00 -1.31 -10.05
N THR A 32 -12.08 -1.79 -9.20
CA THR A 32 -11.96 -1.31 -7.83
C THR A 32 -11.79 0.19 -7.96
N MET A 33 -12.84 0.94 -7.66
CA MET A 33 -12.74 2.39 -7.53
C MET A 33 -11.76 2.60 -6.39
N GLU A 34 -10.54 2.99 -6.69
CA GLU A 34 -9.54 3.40 -5.73
C GLU A 34 -10.14 4.62 -5.02
N GLN A 35 -10.58 4.41 -3.80
CA GLN A 35 -11.27 5.44 -3.02
C GLN A 35 -10.20 6.48 -2.65
N THR A 36 -10.25 7.65 -3.29
CA THR A 36 -9.33 8.75 -2.97
C THR A 36 -9.57 9.20 -1.54
N ILE A 37 -8.57 9.05 -0.69
CA ILE A 37 -8.59 9.48 0.70
C ILE A 37 -8.26 10.98 0.74
N THR A 38 -9.08 11.76 1.44
CA THR A 38 -8.79 13.18 1.67
C THR A 38 -7.57 13.31 2.59
N PRO A 39 -6.53 14.09 2.22
CA PRO A 39 -5.37 14.30 3.07
C PRO A 39 -5.75 14.83 4.45
N ASN A 40 -5.18 14.25 5.50
CA ASN A 40 -5.39 14.65 6.89
C ASN A 40 -4.04 14.79 7.61
N PRO A 41 -3.49 16.02 7.71
CA PRO A 41 -2.19 16.27 8.34
C PRO A 41 -2.11 15.86 9.81
N GLU A 42 -3.21 15.97 10.56
CA GLU A 42 -3.25 15.59 11.98
C GLU A 42 -3.10 14.07 12.13
N ASN A 43 -3.74 13.31 11.25
CA ASN A 43 -3.62 11.86 11.22
C ASN A 43 -2.23 11.41 10.77
N ALA A 44 -1.62 12.10 9.79
CA ALA A 44 -0.23 11.84 9.40
C ALA A 44 0.74 12.09 10.58
N ALA A 45 0.57 13.20 11.31
CA ALA A 45 1.35 13.51 12.51
C ALA A 45 1.11 12.47 13.63
N ARG A 46 -0.13 11.99 13.82
CA ARG A 46 -0.45 10.92 14.77
C ARG A 46 0.29 9.63 14.44
N ALA A 47 0.35 9.26 13.17
CA ALA A 47 1.10 8.08 12.73
C ALA A 47 2.61 8.24 12.97
N GLN A 48 3.18 9.40 12.66
CA GLN A 48 4.58 9.73 12.96
C GLN A 48 4.87 9.63 14.45
N GLN A 49 4.01 10.22 15.29
CA GLN A 49 4.20 10.19 16.74
C GLN A 49 4.23 8.76 17.28
N PHE A 50 3.33 7.89 16.82
CA PHE A 50 3.38 6.47 17.21
C PHE A 50 4.73 5.83 16.85
N ILE A 51 5.27 6.09 15.65
CA ILE A 51 6.57 5.55 15.23
C ILE A 51 7.68 6.07 16.14
N LYS A 52 7.67 7.37 16.50
CA LYS A 52 8.65 7.96 17.43
C LYS A 52 8.56 7.33 18.83
N ASP A 53 7.37 7.16 19.37
CA ASP A 53 7.12 6.55 20.67
C ASP A 53 7.53 5.07 20.73
N ALA A 54 7.52 4.39 19.57
CA ALA A 54 7.99 3.02 19.41
C ALA A 54 9.51 2.89 19.18
N GLY A 55 10.26 4.01 19.27
CA GLY A 55 11.72 4.02 19.10
C GLY A 55 12.21 4.33 17.69
N GLY A 56 11.34 4.76 16.78
CA GLY A 56 11.68 5.27 15.45
C GLY A 56 11.98 4.21 14.39
N THR A 57 12.14 2.94 14.76
CA THR A 57 12.39 1.86 13.80
C THR A 57 11.10 1.14 13.43
N TYR A 58 10.93 0.90 12.15
CA TYR A 58 9.80 0.15 11.61
C TYR A 58 10.22 -0.74 10.44
N PHE A 59 9.35 -1.66 10.02
CA PHE A 59 9.57 -2.52 8.86
C PHE A 59 8.67 -2.07 7.72
N LEU A 60 9.28 -1.85 6.55
CA LEU A 60 8.59 -1.50 5.32
C LEU A 60 8.51 -2.72 4.40
N ALA A 61 7.30 -3.11 4.04
CA ALA A 61 7.01 -4.10 3.01
C ALA A 61 6.73 -3.42 1.67
N SER A 62 7.28 -3.98 0.61
CA SER A 62 6.97 -3.64 -0.78
C SER A 62 6.81 -4.93 -1.58
N ALA A 63 6.16 -4.89 -2.74
CA ALA A 63 6.02 -6.04 -3.62
C ALA A 63 6.48 -5.70 -5.03
N GLU A 64 7.14 -6.66 -5.68
CA GLU A 64 7.42 -6.60 -7.11
C GLU A 64 6.14 -6.81 -7.92
N LEU A 65 6.17 -6.48 -9.22
CA LEU A 65 5.00 -6.67 -10.11
C LEU A 65 4.58 -8.14 -10.24
N ASN A 66 5.50 -9.08 -10.03
CA ASN A 66 5.21 -10.52 -10.01
C ASN A 66 4.61 -11.00 -8.67
N GLY A 67 4.42 -10.09 -7.69
CA GLY A 67 3.87 -10.39 -6.37
C GLY A 67 4.89 -10.80 -5.31
N GLN A 68 6.20 -10.88 -5.63
CA GLN A 68 7.21 -11.20 -4.63
C GLN A 68 7.29 -10.08 -3.59
N ALA A 69 7.00 -10.41 -2.34
CA ALA A 69 7.08 -9.47 -1.22
C ALA A 69 8.51 -9.36 -0.68
N HIS A 70 8.88 -8.15 -0.28
CA HIS A 70 10.14 -7.81 0.36
C HIS A 70 9.88 -6.98 1.61
N VAL A 71 10.61 -7.25 2.69
CA VAL A 71 10.56 -6.48 3.94
C VAL A 71 11.97 -6.08 4.38
N ARG A 72 12.11 -4.87 4.93
CA ARG A 72 13.39 -4.36 5.47
C ARG A 72 13.14 -3.31 6.55
N PRO A 73 14.10 -3.11 7.48
CA PRO A 73 14.00 -2.02 8.46
C PRO A 73 14.17 -0.65 7.80
N PHE A 74 13.47 0.33 8.36
CA PHE A 74 13.57 1.76 8.08
C PHE A 74 13.63 2.54 9.40
N GLY A 75 14.19 3.76 9.37
CA GLY A 75 14.33 4.59 10.56
C GLY A 75 13.96 6.06 10.34
N THR A 76 13.42 6.43 9.17
CA THR A 76 13.02 7.82 8.89
C THR A 76 11.51 7.91 8.70
N ALA A 77 10.86 8.79 9.45
CA ALA A 77 9.44 9.07 9.36
C ALA A 77 9.20 10.53 9.78
N GLU A 78 9.12 11.44 8.79
CA GLU A 78 9.01 12.87 9.06
C GLU A 78 7.79 13.49 8.39
N ILE A 79 7.25 14.53 8.99
CA ILE A 79 6.16 15.32 8.41
C ILE A 79 6.75 16.49 7.63
N PHE A 80 6.41 16.55 6.34
CA PHE A 80 6.69 17.70 5.48
C PHE A 80 5.42 18.04 4.70
N GLU A 81 5.03 19.32 4.70
CA GLU A 81 3.78 19.82 4.08
C GLU A 81 2.53 18.99 4.45
N GLY A 82 2.45 18.55 5.72
CA GLY A 82 1.31 17.79 6.23
C GLY A 82 1.22 16.32 5.79
N LYS A 83 2.24 15.79 5.12
CA LYS A 83 2.32 14.38 4.67
C LYS A 83 3.42 13.65 5.44
N LEU A 84 3.25 12.33 5.59
CA LEU A 84 4.25 11.44 6.19
C LEU A 84 5.25 10.99 5.13
N TYR A 85 6.51 11.37 5.33
CA TYR A 85 7.64 11.07 4.45
C TYR A 85 8.58 10.02 5.04
N ILE A 86 9.15 9.21 4.15
CA ILE A 86 10.26 8.28 4.43
C ILE A 86 11.39 8.53 3.42
N GLN A 87 12.63 8.10 3.73
CA GLN A 87 13.79 8.33 2.87
C GLN A 87 14.53 7.03 2.55
N THR A 88 15.05 6.95 1.32
CA THR A 88 15.96 5.89 0.88
C THR A 88 16.98 6.42 -0.14
N GLY A 89 17.76 5.52 -0.76
CA GLY A 89 18.65 5.86 -1.88
C GLY A 89 18.20 5.17 -3.17
N LYS A 90 18.33 5.85 -4.30
CA LYS A 90 17.94 5.34 -5.63
C LYS A 90 18.73 4.10 -6.06
N VAL A 91 19.94 3.90 -5.53
CA VAL A 91 20.74 2.69 -5.78
C VAL A 91 20.19 1.44 -5.12
N LYS A 92 19.29 1.58 -4.13
CA LYS A 92 18.73 0.44 -3.38
C LYS A 92 17.58 -0.22 -4.13
N ASN A 93 17.44 -1.55 -3.97
CA ASN A 93 16.35 -2.31 -4.60
C ASN A 93 14.96 -1.83 -4.19
N VAL A 94 14.79 -1.35 -2.95
CA VAL A 94 13.50 -0.82 -2.49
C VAL A 94 13.03 0.37 -3.33
N TYR A 95 13.93 1.25 -3.80
CA TYR A 95 13.57 2.32 -4.73
C TYR A 95 13.00 1.76 -6.04
N LYS A 96 13.69 0.77 -6.64
CA LYS A 96 13.23 0.14 -7.89
C LYS A 96 11.87 -0.53 -7.74
N GLN A 97 11.64 -1.18 -6.58
CA GLN A 97 10.38 -1.83 -6.25
C GLN A 97 9.25 -0.81 -6.12
N LEU A 98 9.45 0.26 -5.35
CA LEU A 98 8.45 1.31 -5.14
C LEU A 98 8.18 2.13 -6.41
N ALA A 99 9.19 2.36 -7.23
CA ALA A 99 9.02 3.03 -8.52
C ALA A 99 8.18 2.20 -9.51
N ALA A 100 8.28 0.87 -9.47
CA ALA A 100 7.49 -0.03 -10.29
C ALA A 100 6.10 -0.32 -9.70
N ASN A 101 5.99 -0.39 -8.38
CA ASN A 101 4.75 -0.66 -7.64
C ASN A 101 4.73 0.18 -6.36
N PRO A 102 3.97 1.28 -6.31
CA PRO A 102 3.96 2.19 -5.17
C PRO A 102 3.28 1.62 -3.92
N LYS A 103 2.56 0.50 -4.04
CA LYS A 103 1.85 -0.11 -2.91
C LYS A 103 2.84 -0.62 -1.88
N ALA A 104 2.67 -0.15 -0.65
CA ALA A 104 3.53 -0.51 0.47
C ALA A 104 2.75 -0.66 1.76
N GLU A 105 3.33 -1.38 2.69
CA GLU A 105 2.86 -1.45 4.07
C GLU A 105 4.03 -1.23 5.03
N LEU A 106 3.81 -0.35 6.01
CA LEU A 106 4.71 -0.13 7.13
C LEU A 106 4.14 -0.84 8.36
N CYS A 107 5.00 -1.49 9.14
CA CYS A 107 4.64 -2.06 10.45
C CYS A 107 5.64 -1.62 11.52
N CYS A 108 5.13 -1.03 12.62
CA CYS A 108 5.91 -0.57 13.74
C CYS A 108 5.33 -1.12 15.05
N TYR A 109 6.15 -1.82 15.86
CA TYR A 109 5.75 -2.39 17.14
C TYR A 109 6.29 -1.54 18.30
N ASN A 110 5.40 -1.13 19.21
CA ASN A 110 5.75 -0.46 20.45
C ASN A 110 5.81 -1.48 21.59
N ALA A 111 7.01 -1.88 21.99
CA ALA A 111 7.23 -2.87 23.04
C ALA A 111 6.79 -2.40 24.43
N ALA A 112 6.75 -1.08 24.68
CA ALA A 112 6.32 -0.53 25.97
C ALA A 112 4.81 -0.65 26.20
N THR A 113 4.02 -0.59 25.11
CA THR A 113 2.55 -0.64 25.21
C THR A 113 1.95 -1.95 24.70
N GLY A 114 2.74 -2.80 24.02
CA GLY A 114 2.26 -4.01 23.34
C GLY A 114 1.38 -3.72 22.11
N GLN A 115 1.38 -2.48 21.62
CA GLN A 115 0.61 -2.07 20.45
C GLN A 115 1.49 -2.09 19.18
N TRP A 116 0.85 -2.20 18.03
CA TRP A 116 1.54 -2.01 16.74
C TRP A 116 0.70 -1.19 15.77
N LEU A 117 1.40 -0.35 15.03
CA LEU A 117 0.86 0.45 13.93
C LEU A 117 1.12 -0.27 12.61
N ARG A 118 0.11 -0.34 11.76
CA ARG A 118 0.25 -0.68 10.34
C ARG A 118 -0.23 0.49 9.50
N ILE A 119 0.50 0.84 8.44
CA ILE A 119 0.10 1.87 7.48
C ILE A 119 0.16 1.25 6.10
N CYS A 120 -0.99 1.07 5.45
CA CYS A 120 -1.09 0.67 4.05
C CYS A 120 -1.36 1.90 3.19
N GLY A 121 -0.68 2.03 2.04
CA GLY A 121 -0.87 3.17 1.13
C GLY A 121 0.06 3.11 -0.05
N ASN A 122 0.04 4.16 -0.87
CA ASN A 122 0.96 4.33 -1.97
C ASN A 122 2.14 5.22 -1.53
N LEU A 123 3.36 4.80 -1.82
CA LEU A 123 4.56 5.61 -1.61
C LEU A 123 4.90 6.33 -2.91
N ILE A 124 4.68 7.63 -2.92
CA ILE A 124 4.88 8.50 -4.09
C ILE A 124 6.26 9.19 -3.96
N PRO A 125 7.14 9.08 -4.97
CA PRO A 125 8.45 9.73 -4.94
C PRO A 125 8.30 11.25 -5.02
N ASP A 126 9.14 11.96 -4.23
CA ASP A 126 9.28 13.41 -4.29
C ASP A 126 10.75 13.76 -4.53
N GLU A 127 11.02 14.35 -5.69
CA GLU A 127 12.38 14.73 -6.11
C GLU A 127 12.78 16.13 -5.68
N ARG A 128 11.87 16.90 -5.06
CA ARG A 128 12.13 18.28 -4.64
C ARG A 128 13.28 18.33 -3.63
N ILE A 129 14.18 19.28 -3.85
CA ILE A 129 15.34 19.52 -2.96
C ILE A 129 14.86 19.91 -1.56
N GLU A 130 13.78 20.67 -1.46
CA GLU A 130 13.21 21.13 -0.19
C GLU A 130 12.74 19.96 0.69
N ALA A 131 12.07 18.96 0.08
CA ALA A 131 11.62 17.76 0.80
C ALA A 131 12.79 16.88 1.26
N LYS A 132 13.83 16.76 0.43
CA LYS A 132 15.07 16.03 0.76
C LYS A 132 15.85 16.76 1.86
N ALA A 133 15.96 18.09 1.78
CA ALA A 133 16.66 18.92 2.76
C ALA A 133 15.97 18.87 4.13
N ASP A 134 14.65 19.00 4.19
CA ASP A 134 13.85 18.87 5.42
C ASP A 134 14.07 17.50 6.10
N MET A 135 14.03 16.42 5.30
CA MET A 135 14.30 15.08 5.83
C MET A 135 15.70 14.95 6.44
N LEU A 136 16.73 15.48 5.77
CA LEU A 136 18.11 15.40 6.25
C LEU A 136 18.38 16.33 7.43
N GLU A 137 17.73 17.49 7.52
CA GLU A 137 17.80 18.39 8.67
C GLU A 137 17.25 17.71 9.93
N LYS A 138 16.10 17.03 9.81
CA LYS A 138 15.46 16.28 10.90
C LYS A 138 16.19 14.98 11.26
N ASN A 139 17.06 14.48 10.37
CA ASN A 139 17.83 13.24 10.56
C ASN A 139 19.34 13.47 10.30
N PRO A 140 20.06 14.23 11.17
CA PRO A 140 21.46 14.64 10.91
C PRO A 140 22.43 13.47 10.70
N SER A 141 22.17 12.30 11.29
CA SER A 141 22.99 11.10 11.12
C SER A 141 23.07 10.61 9.67
N LEU A 142 22.09 10.95 8.82
CA LEU A 142 22.06 10.59 7.42
C LEU A 142 22.94 11.48 6.54
N GLN A 143 23.30 12.69 7.00
CA GLN A 143 24.03 13.68 6.19
C GLN A 143 25.46 13.22 5.81
N SER A 144 26.01 12.22 6.49
CA SER A 144 27.26 11.57 6.09
C SER A 144 27.14 10.69 4.84
N MET A 145 25.92 10.22 4.51
CA MET A 145 25.65 9.26 3.43
C MET A 145 24.80 9.86 2.29
N TYR A 146 24.07 10.94 2.55
CA TYR A 146 23.09 11.53 1.64
C TYR A 146 23.17 13.05 1.64
N LYS A 147 22.90 13.65 0.49
CA LYS A 147 22.76 15.09 0.30
C LYS A 147 21.47 15.40 -0.44
N ALA A 148 20.88 16.56 -0.17
CA ALA A 148 19.62 16.94 -0.80
C ALA A 148 19.74 17.13 -2.33
N ASP A 149 20.92 17.51 -2.78
CA ASP A 149 21.26 17.80 -4.19
C ASP A 149 22.00 16.64 -4.89
N ASP A 150 22.18 15.49 -4.23
CA ASP A 150 22.77 14.31 -4.89
C ASP A 150 21.71 13.55 -5.72
N ASP A 151 22.22 12.76 -6.68
CA ASP A 151 21.35 11.94 -7.56
C ASP A 151 20.81 10.68 -6.86
N ASN A 152 21.29 10.35 -5.67
CA ASN A 152 20.94 9.13 -4.95
C ASN A 152 19.82 9.33 -3.92
N THR A 153 19.78 10.49 -3.25
CA THR A 153 18.78 10.77 -2.22
C THR A 153 17.38 10.87 -2.81
N ILE A 154 16.46 10.11 -2.27
CA ILE A 154 15.04 10.16 -2.64
C ILE A 154 14.17 10.06 -1.38
N VAL A 155 13.14 10.88 -1.32
CA VAL A 155 12.09 10.79 -0.31
C VAL A 155 10.79 10.36 -0.97
N PHE A 156 9.94 9.66 -0.21
CA PHE A 156 8.62 9.24 -0.62
C PHE A 156 7.61 9.70 0.42
N TYR A 157 6.44 10.13 0.01
CA TYR A 157 5.33 10.36 0.93
C TYR A 157 4.23 9.33 0.75
N PHE A 158 3.52 9.04 1.85
CA PHE A 158 2.32 8.22 1.81
C PHE A 158 1.15 9.01 1.21
N GLU A 159 0.47 8.39 0.24
CA GLU A 159 -0.77 8.85 -0.38
C GLU A 159 -1.84 7.78 -0.26
N ASN A 160 -3.09 8.19 -0.04
CA ASN A 160 -4.23 7.28 0.18
C ASN A 160 -3.93 6.27 1.29
N ALA A 161 -3.39 6.75 2.41
CA ALA A 161 -2.93 5.92 3.49
C ALA A 161 -4.05 5.57 4.47
N THR A 162 -4.10 4.29 4.86
CA THR A 162 -4.92 3.79 5.98
C THR A 162 -3.98 3.29 7.07
N ALA A 163 -4.06 3.89 8.24
CA ALA A 163 -3.32 3.51 9.43
C ALA A 163 -4.23 2.78 10.41
N THR A 164 -3.75 1.68 10.99
CA THR A 164 -4.46 0.92 12.02
C THR A 164 -3.53 0.66 13.20
N ILE A 165 -3.91 1.11 14.38
CA ILE A 165 -3.25 0.77 15.65
C ILE A 165 -3.98 -0.44 16.24
N ASN A 166 -3.24 -1.51 16.45
CA ASN A 166 -3.72 -2.77 16.98
C ASN A 166 -3.08 -3.06 18.35
N SER A 167 -3.70 -3.96 19.12
CA SER A 167 -3.16 -4.51 20.37
C SER A 167 -3.58 -5.97 20.52
N PHE A 168 -3.01 -6.69 21.49
CA PHE A 168 -3.46 -8.05 21.84
C PHE A 168 -4.80 -8.03 22.61
N SER A 169 -5.22 -6.87 23.11
CA SER A 169 -6.46 -6.67 23.85
C SER A 169 -7.09 -5.34 23.44
N GLY A 170 -8.34 -5.37 23.01
CA GLY A 170 -9.09 -4.19 22.57
C GLY A 170 -9.26 -4.10 21.06
N ASP A 171 -10.19 -3.25 20.64
CA ASP A 171 -10.53 -3.07 19.25
C ASP A 171 -9.46 -2.25 18.49
N PRO A 172 -9.21 -2.56 17.22
CA PRO A 172 -8.32 -1.77 16.39
C PRO A 172 -8.83 -0.34 16.18
N VAL A 173 -7.91 0.63 16.20
CA VAL A 173 -8.22 2.04 15.90
C VAL A 173 -7.70 2.36 14.51
N THR A 174 -8.61 2.64 13.57
CA THR A 174 -8.27 2.94 12.17
C THR A 174 -8.52 4.41 11.84
N PHE A 175 -7.61 5.02 11.08
CA PHE A 175 -7.70 6.39 10.56
C PHE A 175 -6.98 6.50 9.22
N THR A 176 -7.29 7.56 8.44
CA THR A 176 -6.76 7.77 7.09
C THR A 176 -6.08 9.13 6.95
N PHE A 177 -5.13 9.25 6.02
CA PHE A 177 -4.44 10.51 5.69
C PHE A 177 -3.85 10.51 4.28
#